data_afa7314273ea268bae8af2d2d75ccf4a
#
_entry.id   afa7314273ea268bae8af2d2d75ccf4a
#
_cell.length_a   1.000
_cell.length_b   1.000
_cell.length_c   1.000
_cell.angle_alpha   90.00
_cell.angle_beta   90.00
_cell.angle_gamma   90.00
#
_symmetry.space_group_name_H-M   'P 1'
#
loop_
_entity.id
_entity.type
_entity.pdbx_description
1 polymer ?
#
loop_
_entity_poly.entity_id
_entity_poly.type
_entity_poly.pdbx_seq_one_letter_code
_entity_poly.pdbx_strand_id
1 'polypeptide(L)'
;MLLALLGFGATGCDLIGVAMYGTPHVDFHLTARVVDSDGNPIQGIEARTKEGNYFDSNTGISDYQGNIDAVGQIWPGSQYAVTFYDIDGEYNGGVFETLELDISGKVKQTKKGDGDWYQGTYRADLGDVTLTLKEQSAEEDNTNVEEE
;
A
#
# COMPACT_ATOMS: atom_id res chain seq x y z
N MET A 1 28.26 43.34 44.59
CA MET A 1 27.85 43.08 44.34
C MET A 1 27.21 42.37 43.66
N LEU A 2 26.67 41.88 43.15
CA LEU A 2 25.79 41.50 42.72
C LEU A 2 25.75 40.94 41.52
N LEU A 3 26.21 40.12 41.18
CA LEU A 3 26.11 39.63 40.06
C LEU A 3 25.83 38.39 39.84
N ALA A 4 25.54 37.84 40.63
CA ALA A 4 25.34 36.56 40.57
C ALA A 4 24.36 36.03 39.92
N LEU A 5 23.65 36.73 39.50
CA LEU A 5 22.58 36.22 39.11
C LEU A 5 22.46 35.74 37.90
N LEU A 6 23.20 35.37 37.26
CA LEU A 6 22.90 34.98 36.08
C LEU A 6 23.02 33.61 35.83
N GLY A 7 22.57 32.89 36.67
CA GLY A 7 22.46 31.57 36.46
C GLY A 7 21.46 31.26 35.47
N PHE A 8 21.64 31.49 34.34
CA PHE A 8 20.76 31.08 33.42
C PHE A 8 21.04 29.69 33.24
N GLY A 9 20.40 28.94 33.86
CA GLY A 9 20.40 27.59 33.61
C GLY A 9 19.79 27.33 32.31
N ALA A 10 20.52 27.18 31.40
CA ALA A 10 19.99 26.84 30.14
C ALA A 10 19.74 25.41 30.12
N THR A 11 18.96 24.97 31.00
CA THR A 11 18.79 23.58 31.05
C THR A 11 17.56 23.17 30.31
N GLY A 12 17.01 24.04 29.62
CA GLY A 12 15.76 23.64 29.02
C GLY A 12 15.80 23.15 27.62
N CYS A 13 16.94 23.11 27.06
CA CYS A 13 16.93 22.81 25.68
C CYS A 13 17.01 21.38 25.28
N ASP A 14 17.34 20.57 26.23
CA ASP A 14 17.54 19.23 25.84
C ASP A 14 16.30 18.48 25.59
N LEU A 15 15.21 18.93 26.14
CA LEU A 15 14.06 18.18 25.99
C LEU A 15 13.40 18.38 24.69
N ILE A 16 13.73 19.40 23.97
CA ILE A 16 13.00 19.68 22.81
C ILE A 16 13.42 18.87 21.66
N GLY A 17 14.64 18.44 21.65
CA GLY A 17 15.09 17.76 20.47
C GLY A 17 14.74 16.34 20.36
N VAL A 18 14.36 15.73 21.45
CA VAL A 18 14.24 14.32 21.39
C VAL A 18 12.92 13.85 20.89
N ALA A 19 11.93 14.64 21.01
CA ALA A 19 10.62 14.18 20.68
C ALA A 19 10.24 14.36 19.24
N MET A 20 11.12 14.95 18.47
CA MET A 20 10.71 15.29 17.14
C MET A 20 11.14 14.38 16.05
N TYR A 21 11.90 13.39 16.34
CA TYR A 21 12.43 12.59 15.29
C TYR A 21 11.83 11.21 15.24
N GLY A 22 11.40 10.82 14.08
CA GLY A 22 10.91 9.49 13.83
C GLY A 22 9.42 9.33 14.09
N THR A 23 8.81 8.46 13.39
CA THR A 23 7.43 8.10 13.58
C THR A 23 7.39 6.61 13.75
N PRO A 24 6.59 6.10 14.62
CA PRO A 24 6.46 4.66 14.75
C PRO A 24 5.99 4.09 13.42
N HIS A 25 6.57 3.00 13.01
CA HIS A 25 6.22 2.38 11.75
C HIS A 25 6.31 0.86 11.82
N VAL A 26 5.61 0.23 10.90
CA VAL A 26 5.66 -1.21 10.69
C VAL A 26 6.18 -1.43 9.28
N ASP A 27 7.20 -2.22 9.14
CA ASP A 27 7.64 -2.62 7.81
C ASP A 27 6.68 -3.67 7.30
N PHE A 28 6.26 -3.55 6.06
CA PHE A 28 5.23 -4.41 5.53
C PHE A 28 5.63 -4.97 4.17
N HIS A 29 5.42 -6.25 3.99
CA HIS A 29 5.74 -6.93 2.75
C HIS A 29 4.51 -7.68 2.25
N LEU A 30 4.10 -7.38 1.04
CA LEU A 30 2.92 -7.98 0.42
C LEU A 30 3.33 -8.74 -0.83
N THR A 31 2.90 -9.97 -0.96
CA THR A 31 3.06 -10.71 -2.20
C THR A 31 1.69 -11.12 -2.71
N ALA A 32 1.53 -11.09 -4.02
CA ALA A 32 0.30 -11.49 -4.67
C ALA A 32 0.59 -11.87 -6.11
N ARG A 33 -0.29 -12.61 -6.72
CA ARG A 33 -0.24 -12.86 -8.15
C ARG A 33 -1.59 -12.44 -8.70
N VAL A 34 -1.60 -11.46 -9.58
CA VAL A 34 -2.82 -10.93 -10.13
C VAL A 34 -3.19 -11.66 -11.40
N VAL A 35 -4.39 -12.16 -11.46
CA VAL A 35 -4.87 -12.96 -12.60
C VAL A 35 -6.25 -12.51 -13.04
N ASP A 36 -6.61 -12.84 -14.25
CA ASP A 36 -7.96 -12.59 -14.77
C ASP A 36 -8.88 -13.77 -14.41
N SER A 37 -10.10 -13.73 -14.88
CA SER A 37 -11.08 -14.76 -14.57
C SER A 37 -10.70 -16.13 -15.08
N ASP A 38 -9.82 -16.19 -16.08
CA ASP A 38 -9.38 -17.45 -16.63
C ASP A 38 -8.06 -17.92 -16.02
N GLY A 39 -7.53 -17.19 -15.07
CA GLY A 39 -6.28 -17.54 -14.42
C GLY A 39 -5.04 -17.03 -15.11
N ASN A 40 -5.19 -16.19 -16.12
CA ASN A 40 -4.03 -15.64 -16.82
C ASN A 40 -3.44 -14.48 -16.06
N PRO A 41 -2.12 -14.36 -16.00
CA PRO A 41 -1.50 -13.26 -15.27
C PRO A 41 -1.76 -11.91 -15.90
N ILE A 42 -1.87 -10.88 -15.08
CA ILE A 42 -2.08 -9.51 -15.57
C ILE A 42 -0.91 -8.65 -15.14
N GLN A 43 -0.28 -8.01 -16.11
CA GLN A 43 0.78 -7.04 -15.86
C GLN A 43 0.17 -5.65 -15.70
N GLY A 44 0.83 -4.76 -15.00
CA GLY A 44 0.41 -3.35 -14.92
C GLY A 44 -0.68 -3.07 -13.89
N ILE A 45 -0.81 -3.92 -12.89
CA ILE A 45 -1.75 -3.70 -11.80
C ILE A 45 -0.97 -3.20 -10.58
N GLU A 46 -1.38 -2.08 -10.02
CA GLU A 46 -0.71 -1.51 -8.88
C GLU A 46 -1.49 -1.76 -7.59
N ALA A 47 -0.81 -2.29 -6.60
CA ALA A 47 -1.37 -2.46 -5.28
C ALA A 47 -1.06 -1.22 -4.44
N ARG A 48 -2.06 -0.66 -3.80
CA ARG A 48 -1.91 0.50 -2.93
C ARG A 48 -2.50 0.23 -1.56
N THR A 49 -1.86 0.76 -0.55
CA THR A 49 -2.36 0.68 0.81
C THR A 49 -3.28 1.86 1.10
N LYS A 50 -3.85 1.88 2.29
CA LYS A 50 -4.70 3.01 2.71
C LYS A 50 -3.87 4.28 2.90
N GLU A 51 -4.58 5.39 2.92
CA GLU A 51 -3.97 6.68 3.07
C GLU A 51 -3.03 6.75 4.25
N GLY A 52 -1.92 7.38 4.09
CA GLY A 52 -0.89 7.48 5.12
C GLY A 52 0.09 6.33 5.13
N ASN A 53 -0.22 5.26 4.43
CA ASN A 53 0.68 4.13 4.26
C ASN A 53 1.20 4.14 2.84
N TYR A 54 2.26 3.43 2.57
CA TYR A 54 2.80 3.39 1.20
C TYR A 54 3.61 2.12 0.95
N PHE A 55 3.66 1.76 -0.32
CA PHE A 55 4.64 0.80 -0.81
C PHE A 55 5.73 1.60 -1.53
N ASP A 56 6.94 1.10 -1.47
CA ASP A 56 8.06 1.75 -2.16
C ASP A 56 7.80 1.74 -3.65
N SER A 57 8.24 2.77 -4.30
CA SER A 57 7.99 2.97 -5.73
C SER A 57 8.28 1.74 -6.56
N ASN A 58 7.34 1.43 -7.40
CA ASN A 58 7.45 0.32 -8.33
C ASN A 58 7.44 -1.09 -7.75
N THR A 59 7.46 -1.23 -6.43
CA THR A 59 7.42 -2.59 -5.87
C THR A 59 5.99 -3.12 -5.87
N GLY A 60 5.01 -2.25 -5.91
CA GLY A 60 3.61 -2.65 -5.88
C GLY A 60 2.97 -2.89 -7.23
N ILE A 61 3.75 -2.97 -8.31
CA ILE A 61 3.19 -3.13 -9.66
C ILE A 61 3.45 -4.54 -10.16
N SER A 62 2.43 -5.19 -10.71
CA SER A 62 2.56 -6.56 -11.19
C SER A 62 3.43 -6.65 -12.44
N ASP A 63 4.26 -7.67 -12.48
CA ASP A 63 5.13 -7.95 -13.63
C ASP A 63 4.39 -8.79 -14.68
N TYR A 64 5.10 -9.22 -15.71
CA TYR A 64 4.51 -9.97 -16.80
C TYR A 64 3.96 -11.34 -16.38
N GLN A 65 4.35 -11.82 -15.22
CA GLN A 65 3.81 -13.05 -14.67
C GLN A 65 2.70 -12.77 -13.64
N GLY A 66 2.29 -11.51 -13.51
CA GLY A 66 1.26 -11.10 -12.59
C GLY A 66 1.74 -10.93 -11.15
N ASN A 67 3.03 -11.10 -10.90
CA ASN A 67 3.53 -11.08 -9.53
C ASN A 67 3.74 -9.69 -9.01
N ILE A 68 3.30 -9.47 -7.78
CA ILE A 68 3.54 -8.26 -7.02
C ILE A 68 4.37 -8.66 -5.80
N ASP A 69 5.43 -7.89 -5.55
CA ASP A 69 6.29 -8.11 -4.41
C ASP A 69 6.52 -6.74 -3.79
N ALA A 70 5.55 -6.27 -3.06
CA ALA A 70 5.51 -4.90 -2.57
C ALA A 70 6.08 -4.80 -1.17
N VAL A 71 6.97 -3.85 -0.97
CA VAL A 71 7.53 -3.56 0.35
C VAL A 71 7.23 -2.11 0.68
N GLY A 72 7.01 -1.83 1.94
CA GLY A 72 6.70 -0.46 2.34
C GLY A 72 6.51 -0.35 3.82
N GLN A 73 5.87 0.72 4.22
CA GLN A 73 5.66 1.00 5.62
C GLN A 73 4.21 1.35 5.87
N ILE A 74 3.70 0.91 7.00
CA ILE A 74 2.36 1.25 7.43
C ILE A 74 2.42 1.76 8.87
N TRP A 75 1.43 2.56 9.23
CA TRP A 75 1.32 3.06 10.59
C TRP A 75 0.83 1.94 11.50
N PRO A 76 1.36 1.85 12.70
CA PRO A 76 0.87 0.87 13.66
C PRO A 76 -0.62 1.07 13.90
N GLY A 77 -1.34 -0.01 13.91
CA GLY A 77 -2.78 0.05 14.13
C GLY A 77 -3.60 0.40 12.91
N SER A 78 -2.96 0.54 11.75
CA SER A 78 -3.68 0.81 10.51
C SER A 78 -4.53 -0.37 10.09
N GLN A 79 -5.56 -0.06 9.32
CA GLN A 79 -6.36 -1.10 8.73
C GLN A 79 -5.58 -1.76 7.60
N TYR A 80 -5.54 -3.07 7.60
CA TYR A 80 -4.83 -3.79 6.56
C TYR A 80 -5.75 -4.00 5.36
N ALA A 81 -5.76 -3.05 4.48
CA ALA A 81 -6.54 -3.13 3.24
C ALA A 81 -5.64 -2.73 2.06
N VAL A 82 -5.81 -3.39 0.96
CA VAL A 82 -5.04 -3.14 -0.26
C VAL A 82 -6.01 -2.98 -1.41
N THR A 83 -5.79 -1.98 -2.23
CA THR A 83 -6.60 -1.75 -3.41
C THR A 83 -5.72 -1.99 -4.64
N PHE A 84 -6.25 -2.72 -5.60
CA PHE A 84 -5.56 -3.05 -6.84
C PHE A 84 -6.14 -2.19 -7.96
N TYR A 85 -5.27 -1.46 -8.64
CA TYR A 85 -5.65 -0.54 -9.70
C TYR A 85 -4.99 -0.93 -11.01
N ASP A 86 -5.75 -0.87 -12.09
CA ASP A 86 -5.18 -1.03 -13.42
C ASP A 86 -4.58 0.32 -13.82
N ILE A 87 -3.28 0.40 -13.95
CA ILE A 87 -2.61 1.65 -14.25
C ILE A 87 -2.14 1.77 -15.69
N ASP A 88 -2.29 0.74 -16.49
CA ASP A 88 -1.84 0.78 -17.88
C ASP A 88 -3.00 0.86 -18.88
N GLY A 89 -4.21 0.97 -18.41
CA GLY A 89 -5.37 1.13 -19.27
C GLY A 89 -5.66 -0.12 -20.08
N GLU A 90 -5.75 0.03 -21.37
CA GLU A 90 -6.12 -1.10 -22.21
C GLU A 90 -4.99 -2.06 -22.53
N TYR A 91 -3.78 -1.75 -22.11
CA TYR A 91 -2.67 -2.65 -22.35
C TYR A 91 -2.76 -3.88 -21.44
N ASN A 92 -2.11 -4.91 -21.80
CA ASN A 92 -1.99 -6.11 -20.98
C ASN A 92 -3.34 -6.76 -20.63
N GLY A 93 -4.18 -6.91 -21.61
CA GLY A 93 -5.41 -7.69 -21.43
C GLY A 93 -6.68 -6.89 -21.27
N GLY A 94 -6.61 -5.57 -21.32
CA GLY A 94 -7.80 -4.72 -21.22
C GLY A 94 -7.87 -4.01 -19.88
N VAL A 95 -8.92 -3.29 -19.65
CA VAL A 95 -9.11 -2.50 -18.45
C VAL A 95 -9.81 -3.33 -17.38
N PHE A 96 -9.21 -3.43 -16.22
CA PHE A 96 -9.77 -4.21 -15.12
C PHE A 96 -10.40 -3.31 -14.07
N GLU A 97 -11.43 -3.81 -13.41
CA GLU A 97 -12.08 -3.07 -12.35
C GLU A 97 -11.19 -3.02 -11.11
N THR A 98 -11.25 -1.91 -10.39
CA THR A 98 -10.52 -1.74 -9.15
C THR A 98 -11.08 -2.71 -8.10
N LEU A 99 -10.20 -3.33 -7.35
CA LEU A 99 -10.60 -4.26 -6.31
C LEU A 99 -9.95 -3.89 -4.99
N GLU A 100 -10.75 -3.73 -3.96
CA GLU A 100 -10.24 -3.50 -2.61
C GLU A 100 -10.42 -4.76 -1.78
N LEU A 101 -9.38 -5.18 -1.09
CA LEU A 101 -9.42 -6.35 -0.24
C LEU A 101 -9.00 -6.01 1.18
N ASP A 102 -9.74 -6.52 2.16
CA ASP A 102 -9.32 -6.49 3.54
C ASP A 102 -8.42 -7.71 3.73
N ILE A 103 -7.17 -7.49 4.04
CA ILE A 103 -6.19 -8.56 4.13
C ILE A 103 -5.81 -8.89 5.58
N SER A 104 -6.56 -8.37 6.55
CA SER A 104 -6.25 -8.55 7.97
C SER A 104 -6.03 -10.00 8.35
N GLY A 105 -6.81 -10.89 7.79
CA GLY A 105 -6.69 -12.32 8.11
C GLY A 105 -5.45 -12.99 7.55
N LYS A 106 -4.72 -12.31 6.67
CA LYS A 106 -3.52 -12.89 6.06
C LYS A 106 -2.24 -12.24 6.52
N VAL A 107 -2.34 -11.27 7.40
CA VAL A 107 -1.16 -10.55 7.88
C VAL A 107 -0.54 -11.27 9.07
N LYS A 108 0.75 -11.51 8.99
CA LYS A 108 1.49 -12.19 10.06
C LYS A 108 2.75 -11.40 10.39
N GLN A 109 3.06 -11.34 11.66
CA GLN A 109 4.30 -10.72 12.08
C GLN A 109 5.46 -11.68 11.86
N THR A 110 6.46 -11.25 11.13
CA THR A 110 7.62 -12.08 10.84
C THR A 110 8.85 -11.65 11.63
N LYS A 111 8.84 -10.44 12.18
CA LYS A 111 9.95 -9.96 12.97
C LYS A 111 9.43 -9.03 14.03
N LYS A 112 9.91 -9.15 15.26
CA LYS A 112 9.49 -8.27 16.32
C LYS A 112 10.17 -6.93 16.18
N GLY A 113 9.49 -5.88 16.59
CA GLY A 113 10.07 -4.56 16.63
C GLY A 113 10.93 -4.35 17.85
N ASP A 114 11.47 -3.13 17.96
CA ASP A 114 12.28 -2.77 19.11
C ASP A 114 11.45 -2.08 20.19
N GLY A 115 10.19 -1.87 19.90
CA GLY A 115 9.30 -1.27 20.89
C GLY A 115 9.17 0.24 20.82
N ASP A 116 10.05 0.89 20.09
CA ASP A 116 9.98 2.34 20.00
C ASP A 116 9.48 2.78 18.63
N TRP A 117 10.35 3.02 17.73
CA TRP A 117 9.97 3.49 16.41
C TRP A 117 9.65 2.37 15.46
N TYR A 118 10.35 1.27 15.57
CA TYR A 118 10.15 0.14 14.71
C TYR A 118 9.27 -0.89 15.42
N GLN A 119 8.08 -1.07 14.92
CA GLN A 119 7.08 -1.92 15.54
C GLN A 119 7.09 -3.35 14.99
N GLY A 120 8.03 -3.66 14.14
CA GLY A 120 8.17 -5.02 13.61
C GLY A 120 7.96 -5.08 12.12
N THR A 121 8.14 -6.26 11.56
CA THR A 121 7.89 -6.53 10.16
C THR A 121 6.70 -7.48 10.05
N TYR A 122 5.79 -7.16 9.16
CA TYR A 122 4.61 -7.96 8.92
C TYR A 122 4.56 -8.35 7.45
N ARG A 123 3.97 -9.47 7.17
CA ARG A 123 3.89 -9.98 5.81
C ARG A 123 2.51 -10.52 5.52
N ALA A 124 2.06 -10.32 4.30
CA ALA A 124 0.83 -10.91 3.79
C ALA A 124 1.09 -11.55 2.43
N ASP A 125 0.78 -12.83 2.31
CA ASP A 125 0.86 -13.54 1.05
C ASP A 125 -0.56 -13.78 0.60
N LEU A 126 -0.98 -13.15 -0.46
CA LEU A 126 -2.36 -13.23 -0.89
C LEU A 126 -2.63 -14.37 -1.88
N GLY A 127 -1.59 -14.90 -2.48
CA GLY A 127 -1.77 -15.89 -3.53
C GLY A 127 -2.38 -15.23 -4.77
N ASP A 128 -3.29 -15.93 -5.43
CA ASP A 128 -3.91 -15.39 -6.63
C ASP A 128 -5.01 -14.41 -6.27
N VAL A 129 -4.95 -13.23 -6.87
CA VAL A 129 -5.96 -12.19 -6.73
C VAL A 129 -6.59 -12.03 -8.10
N THR A 130 -7.87 -12.33 -8.20
CA THR A 130 -8.58 -12.29 -9.48
C THR A 130 -9.23 -10.94 -9.70
N LEU A 131 -8.92 -10.31 -10.82
CA LEU A 131 -9.56 -9.07 -11.22
C LEU A 131 -10.54 -9.32 -12.37
N THR A 132 -11.56 -8.50 -12.44
CA THR A 132 -12.60 -8.63 -13.45
C THR A 132 -12.42 -7.54 -14.48
N LEU A 133 -12.54 -7.90 -15.75
CA LEU A 133 -12.51 -6.89 -16.79
C LEU A 133 -13.71 -5.97 -16.65
N LYS A 134 -13.48 -4.70 -16.92
CA LYS A 134 -14.58 -3.77 -16.94
C LYS A 134 -15.45 -4.18 -18.07
N GLU A 135 -16.76 -4.34 -17.77
CA GLU A 135 -17.60 -4.75 -18.80
C GLU A 135 -17.71 -3.72 -19.83
N GLN A 136 -17.90 -4.12 -21.02
CA GLN A 136 -18.03 -3.18 -22.10
C GLN A 136 -19.45 -2.77 -22.21
N SER A 137 -20.04 -2.46 -21.12
CA SER A 137 -21.44 -2.11 -21.12
C SER A 137 -21.69 -0.88 -21.95
N ALA A 138 -20.68 -0.09 -22.16
CA ALA A 138 -20.89 1.08 -22.95
C ALA A 138 -21.10 0.77 -24.40
N GLU A 139 -20.73 -0.40 -24.84
CA GLU A 139 -20.89 -0.67 -26.20
C GLU A 139 -22.27 -1.03 -26.57
N GLU A 140 -23.01 -1.53 -25.63
CA GLU A 140 -24.30 -1.94 -25.97
C GLU A 140 -25.21 -0.81 -26.19
N ASP A 141 -24.90 0.33 -25.70
CA ASP A 141 -25.80 1.40 -25.81
C ASP A 141 -25.81 2.03 -27.14
N ASN A 142 -24.92 1.72 -28.02
CA ASN A 142 -24.91 2.37 -29.21
C ASN A 142 -25.61 1.71 -30.30
N THR A 143 -26.13 0.59 -30.07
CA THR A 143 -26.71 -0.10 -31.16
C THR A 143 -28.06 0.32 -31.46
N ASN A 144 -28.64 1.24 -30.77
CA ASN A 144 -29.90 1.59 -30.99
C ASN A 144 -30.15 2.64 -31.83
N VAL A 145 -29.50 2.99 -32.57
CA VAL A 145 -29.77 4.04 -33.31
C VAL A 145 -30.39 3.86 -34.45
N GLU A 146 -31.05 3.83 -34.89
CA GLU A 146 -31.63 3.79 -35.86
C GLU A 146 -32.18 4.00 -36.59
N GLU A 147 -32.53 3.99 -37.02
CA GLU A 147 -32.94 4.01 -37.72
C GLU A 147 -33.78 4.50 -38.28
N GLU A 148 -34.14 4.88 -38.83
CA GLU A 148 -34.96 5.33 -39.33
C GLU A 148 -34.87 5.87 -40.28
#